data_dd069b0c57d9864dce9ef00037af5117
#
_entry.id   dd069b0c57d9864dce9ef00037af5117
#
_cell.length_a   1.000
_cell.length_b   1.000
_cell.length_c   1.000
_cell.angle_alpha   90.00
_cell.angle_beta   90.00
_cell.angle_gamma   90.00
#
_symmetry.space_group_name_H-M   'P 1'
#
loop_
_entity.id
_entity.type
_entity.pdbx_description
1 polymer ?
#
loop_
_entity_poly.entity_id
_entity_poly.type
_entity_poly.pdbx_seq_one_letter_code
_entity_poly.pdbx_strand_id
1 'polypeptide(L)'
;MNKTLKSIVMMFIICVLGYTQIGCKADNIKNENPQAIKDYSNQVQSEDKSNQNSNESKDDNGNLTSQVEKLSSNAEIHFIDTGNSDAILIIKDNKAALIDGGDNDDEALVSSYIKKQGISELEYVFATHPHADHIGGLDRVAKEIKINNLYVSNGEADTKSYRDFINEAANKGLYPSVPLLGSKFDLAGSTFEVLSVANTNDPNNNSIVLLYTNGNDKILLMGDAEKEIEQKLNIRDVDLLKVGHHGSHSSSSKPFIDKINPEYAVILVGEDNKYGHPHKETMDTFKEKGIEVHRSDECGDIVFTSTGNGLEVDCKKGSYNTGANSKYNKTENTVKIESNISSIQNGNINSYNNNSNESENIENNKSDVVYWTKSGKKYHSDPNCSGMKSPISGTIKESQRTPCSKCY
;
A
#
# COMPACT_ATOMS: atom_id res chain seq x y z
N MET A 1 -9.53 -32.50 10.08
CA MET A 1 -8.31 -32.72 9.27
C MET A 1 -8.46 -34.02 8.51
N ASN A 2 -8.59 -33.98 7.20
CA ASN A 2 -8.83 -35.15 6.36
C ASN A 2 -7.57 -36.04 6.29
N LYS A 3 -7.77 -37.36 6.26
CA LYS A 3 -6.68 -38.37 6.24
C LYS A 3 -5.69 -38.21 5.07
N THR A 4 -6.10 -37.56 3.97
CA THR A 4 -5.26 -37.23 2.81
C THR A 4 -4.21 -36.15 3.08
N LEU A 5 -4.51 -35.17 3.94
CA LEU A 5 -3.56 -34.11 4.26
C LEU A 5 -2.42 -34.60 5.17
N LYS A 6 -2.69 -35.61 6.02
CA LYS A 6 -1.63 -36.23 6.86
C LYS A 6 -0.61 -37.05 6.05
N SER A 7 -1.02 -37.61 4.91
CA SER A 7 -0.10 -38.40 4.06
C SER A 7 0.90 -37.53 3.33
N ILE A 8 0.51 -36.29 2.91
CA ILE A 8 1.40 -35.38 2.18
C ILE A 8 2.47 -34.80 3.12
N VAL A 9 2.08 -34.41 4.35
CA VAL A 9 3.04 -33.89 5.35
C VAL A 9 4.04 -34.97 5.80
N MET A 10 3.62 -36.27 5.87
CA MET A 10 4.50 -37.35 6.25
C MET A 10 5.50 -37.75 5.15
N MET A 11 5.18 -37.49 3.88
CA MET A 11 6.08 -37.78 2.75
C MET A 11 7.23 -36.79 2.62
N PHE A 12 7.02 -35.52 3.05
CA PHE A 12 8.10 -34.50 3.07
C PHE A 12 9.09 -34.69 4.22
N ILE A 13 8.66 -35.24 5.38
CA ILE A 13 9.56 -35.48 6.50
C ILE A 13 10.49 -36.70 6.24
N ILE A 14 10.08 -37.63 5.39
CA ILE A 14 10.91 -38.81 5.07
C ILE A 14 12.01 -38.46 4.06
N CYS A 15 11.84 -37.45 3.22
CA CYS A 15 12.90 -37.02 2.27
C CYS A 15 14.05 -36.25 2.96
N VAL A 16 13.82 -35.60 4.11
CA VAL A 16 14.86 -34.84 4.83
C VAL A 16 15.71 -35.72 5.75
N LEU A 17 15.26 -36.95 6.13
CA LEU A 17 15.99 -37.85 7.00
C LEU A 17 16.78 -38.92 6.27
N GLY A 18 16.82 -38.91 4.92
CA GLY A 18 17.49 -39.91 4.10
C GLY A 18 18.94 -39.59 3.70
N TYR A 19 19.50 -38.44 4.10
CA TYR A 19 20.83 -37.99 3.65
C TYR A 19 21.92 -37.94 4.73
N THR A 20 21.87 -38.81 5.71
CA THR A 20 23.00 -38.95 6.65
C THR A 20 23.30 -40.40 6.89
N GLN A 21 24.09 -41.03 6.01
CA GLN A 21 25.03 -42.11 6.30
C GLN A 21 25.70 -42.55 4.98
N ILE A 22 26.64 -41.77 4.44
CA ILE A 22 27.73 -42.32 3.66
C ILE A 22 28.99 -41.65 4.20
N GLY A 23 29.66 -42.41 5.05
CA GLY A 23 30.99 -42.08 5.52
C GLY A 23 32.01 -42.24 4.38
N CYS A 24 32.67 -41.16 4.01
CA CYS A 24 33.90 -41.20 3.24
C CYS A 24 35.09 -40.90 4.13
N LYS A 25 36.04 -41.83 4.08
CA LYS A 25 37.34 -41.73 4.73
C LYS A 25 38.07 -40.46 4.26
N ALA A 26 38.67 -39.79 5.25
CA ALA A 26 39.63 -38.73 5.00
C ALA A 26 40.91 -39.33 4.37
N ASP A 27 41.16 -39.02 3.14
CA ASP A 27 42.50 -39.12 2.57
C ASP A 27 43.07 -37.74 2.37
N ASN A 28 44.24 -37.55 2.98
CA ASN A 28 45.07 -36.35 2.89
C ASN A 28 45.41 -35.98 1.44
N ILE A 29 44.97 -34.84 0.97
CA ILE A 29 45.54 -34.19 -0.21
C ILE A 29 46.22 -32.90 0.25
N LYS A 30 47.53 -32.90 0.05
CA LYS A 30 48.46 -31.85 0.27
C LYS A 30 48.24 -30.70 -0.78
N ASN A 31 48.41 -29.50 -0.28
CA ASN A 31 48.77 -28.26 -1.02
C ASN A 31 48.92 -28.37 -2.52
N GLU A 32 48.05 -27.71 -3.26
CA GLU A 32 48.35 -27.25 -4.61
C GLU A 32 48.06 -25.73 -4.77
N ASN A 33 49.12 -25.06 -4.98
CA ASN A 33 49.48 -23.88 -5.78
C ASN A 33 48.48 -22.72 -5.96
N PRO A 34 48.80 -21.53 -5.44
CA PRO A 34 48.04 -20.29 -5.61
C PRO A 34 48.01 -19.69 -7.02
N GLN A 35 48.57 -20.37 -7.99
CA GLN A 35 48.71 -19.85 -9.36
C GLN A 35 47.45 -20.08 -10.24
N ALA A 36 46.62 -21.07 -9.91
CA ALA A 36 45.43 -21.40 -10.68
C ALA A 36 44.25 -20.42 -10.55
N ILE A 37 44.27 -19.55 -9.56
CA ILE A 37 43.20 -18.55 -9.36
C ILE A 37 43.46 -17.26 -10.16
N LYS A 38 44.71 -17.01 -10.55
CA LYS A 38 45.05 -15.84 -11.39
C LYS A 38 44.76 -16.00 -12.86
N ASP A 39 44.72 -17.23 -13.38
CA ASP A 39 44.48 -17.50 -14.80
C ASP A 39 42.98 -17.43 -15.15
N TYR A 40 42.07 -17.60 -14.22
CA TYR A 40 40.64 -17.46 -14.47
C TYR A 40 40.18 -16.01 -14.56
N SER A 41 40.86 -15.06 -13.90
CA SER A 41 40.55 -13.63 -13.95
C SER A 41 41.05 -12.93 -15.21
N ASN A 42 42.04 -13.53 -15.91
CA ASN A 42 42.61 -12.97 -17.14
C ASN A 42 41.91 -13.47 -18.44
N GLN A 43 41.10 -14.52 -18.35
CA GLN A 43 40.31 -15.01 -19.50
C GLN A 43 39.01 -14.27 -19.72
N VAL A 44 38.43 -13.63 -18.66
CA VAL A 44 37.19 -12.85 -18.77
C VAL A 44 37.45 -11.41 -19.27
N GLN A 45 38.71 -10.95 -19.34
CA GLN A 45 39.06 -9.60 -19.84
C GLN A 45 39.48 -9.58 -21.33
N SER A 46 39.53 -10.70 -22.01
CA SER A 46 40.00 -10.76 -23.43
C SER A 46 38.93 -11.00 -24.48
N GLU A 47 37.65 -11.19 -24.10
CA GLU A 47 36.55 -11.39 -25.07
C GLU A 47 35.67 -10.16 -25.33
N ASP A 48 35.93 -9.02 -24.70
CA ASP A 48 35.12 -7.81 -24.85
C ASP A 48 35.75 -6.74 -25.78
N LYS A 49 36.54 -7.17 -26.77
CA LYS A 49 37.08 -6.28 -27.80
C LYS A 49 36.97 -6.85 -29.20
N SER A 50 35.75 -7.15 -29.68
CA SER A 50 35.48 -7.22 -31.10
C SER A 50 33.98 -7.27 -31.35
N ASN A 51 33.31 -6.13 -31.37
CA ASN A 51 32.22 -5.75 -32.26
C ASN A 51 31.71 -4.34 -31.91
N GLN A 52 32.54 -3.35 -32.23
CA GLN A 52 32.04 -2.00 -32.47
C GLN A 52 32.16 -1.75 -33.99
N ASN A 53 31.10 -2.09 -34.71
CA ASN A 53 30.85 -1.53 -36.01
C ASN A 53 29.83 -0.41 -35.82
N SER A 54 30.35 0.79 -35.52
CA SER A 54 29.62 2.03 -35.59
C SER A 54 29.47 2.45 -37.04
N ASN A 55 28.26 2.39 -37.58
CA ASN A 55 27.93 3.11 -38.81
C ASN A 55 27.88 4.59 -38.48
N GLU A 56 28.96 5.31 -38.67
CA GLU A 56 29.00 6.75 -38.74
C GLU A 56 28.46 7.21 -40.10
N SER A 57 27.27 7.74 -40.15
CA SER A 57 26.84 8.59 -41.26
C SER A 57 27.18 10.04 -40.91
N LYS A 58 28.11 10.63 -41.64
CA LYS A 58 28.40 12.06 -41.62
C LYS A 58 27.44 12.75 -42.60
N ASP A 59 26.66 13.71 -42.09
CA ASP A 59 26.03 14.69 -42.95
C ASP A 59 26.96 15.87 -43.20
N ASP A 60 26.75 16.58 -44.30
CA ASP A 60 27.67 17.61 -44.87
C ASP A 60 27.88 18.85 -44.03
N ASN A 61 27.38 18.92 -42.77
CA ASN A 61 27.51 20.08 -41.88
C ASN A 61 28.33 19.84 -40.59
N GLY A 62 28.97 18.72 -40.43
CA GLY A 62 29.97 18.55 -39.36
C GLY A 62 29.44 18.63 -37.94
N ASN A 63 28.14 18.48 -37.73
CA ASN A 63 27.53 18.51 -36.40
C ASN A 63 27.22 17.08 -35.95
N LEU A 64 27.97 16.60 -34.97
CA LEU A 64 27.77 15.28 -34.36
C LEU A 64 26.56 15.35 -33.42
N THR A 65 25.36 15.08 -33.90
CA THR A 65 24.19 14.86 -33.07
C THR A 65 24.22 13.43 -32.55
N SER A 66 24.70 13.23 -31.33
CA SER A 66 24.46 12.00 -30.62
C SER A 66 22.94 11.89 -30.35
N GLN A 67 22.21 11.13 -31.14
CA GLN A 67 20.89 10.66 -30.76
C GLN A 67 21.11 9.61 -29.63
N VAL A 68 21.24 10.10 -28.41
CA VAL A 68 20.90 9.30 -27.24
C VAL A 68 19.39 9.14 -27.32
N GLU A 69 18.92 7.97 -27.71
CA GLU A 69 17.52 7.61 -27.47
C GLU A 69 17.29 7.82 -25.98
N LYS A 70 16.56 8.88 -25.66
CA LYS A 70 16.12 9.16 -24.32
C LYS A 70 15.11 8.06 -24.02
N LEU A 71 15.56 6.96 -23.41
CA LEU A 71 14.67 5.99 -22.80
C LEU A 71 13.64 6.75 -21.98
N SER A 72 12.37 6.52 -22.23
CA SER A 72 11.30 7.13 -21.43
C SER A 72 11.62 6.86 -19.97
N SER A 73 11.93 7.91 -19.21
CA SER A 73 12.25 7.77 -17.78
C SER A 73 11.01 7.77 -16.93
N ASN A 74 9.84 8.05 -17.51
CA ASN A 74 8.60 8.22 -16.76
C ASN A 74 8.09 6.87 -16.20
N ALA A 75 7.68 6.92 -14.95
CA ALA A 75 6.97 5.84 -14.29
C ALA A 75 5.72 6.41 -13.59
N GLU A 76 4.61 5.70 -13.63
CA GLU A 76 3.39 6.07 -12.93
C GLU A 76 3.27 5.23 -11.65
N ILE A 77 3.03 5.90 -10.53
CA ILE A 77 2.84 5.28 -9.21
C ILE A 77 1.42 5.58 -8.77
N HIS A 78 0.54 4.59 -8.89
CA HIS A 78 -0.88 4.68 -8.56
C HIS A 78 -1.11 4.19 -7.13
N PHE A 79 -1.55 5.07 -6.26
CA PHE A 79 -2.06 4.75 -4.94
C PHE A 79 -3.57 4.63 -5.06
N ILE A 80 -4.08 3.41 -5.05
CA ILE A 80 -5.49 3.10 -5.36
C ILE A 80 -6.32 3.32 -4.09
N ASP A 81 -7.43 4.05 -4.21
CA ASP A 81 -8.37 4.26 -3.11
C ASP A 81 -9.14 2.96 -2.81
N THR A 82 -8.66 2.25 -1.83
CA THR A 82 -9.25 1.04 -1.27
C THR A 82 -9.77 1.27 0.16
N GLY A 83 -10.08 2.54 0.50
CA GLY A 83 -10.46 2.90 1.86
C GLY A 83 -9.26 2.80 2.82
N ASN A 84 -9.44 2.13 3.97
CA ASN A 84 -8.37 1.97 4.96
C ASN A 84 -7.56 0.70 4.70
N SER A 85 -7.00 0.59 3.49
CA SER A 85 -6.21 -0.55 3.04
C SER A 85 -5.17 -0.11 2.00
N ASP A 86 -4.16 -0.93 1.71
CA ASP A 86 -3.09 -0.60 0.79
C ASP A 86 -3.21 -1.37 -0.54
N ALA A 87 -3.16 -0.64 -1.65
CA ALA A 87 -2.93 -1.18 -2.99
C ALA A 87 -2.18 -0.14 -3.82
N ILE A 88 -0.97 -0.49 -4.29
CA ILE A 88 -0.11 0.43 -5.04
C ILE A 88 0.32 -0.26 -6.33
N LEU A 89 -0.04 0.32 -7.48
CA LEU A 89 0.37 -0.17 -8.79
C LEU A 89 1.43 0.76 -9.38
N ILE A 90 2.59 0.21 -9.74
CA ILE A 90 3.65 0.96 -10.39
C ILE A 90 3.77 0.47 -11.84
N ILE A 91 3.69 1.41 -12.79
CA ILE A 91 3.73 1.13 -14.23
C ILE A 91 4.91 1.88 -14.84
N LYS A 92 5.72 1.17 -15.63
CA LYS A 92 6.78 1.74 -16.45
C LYS A 92 6.97 0.94 -17.72
N ASP A 93 6.94 1.61 -18.89
CA ASP A 93 7.16 1.00 -20.20
C ASP A 93 6.33 -0.29 -20.42
N ASN A 94 5.04 -0.25 -20.10
CA ASN A 94 4.08 -1.37 -20.16
C ASN A 94 4.41 -2.56 -19.23
N LYS A 95 5.38 -2.45 -18.34
CA LYS A 95 5.61 -3.38 -17.25
C LYS A 95 5.01 -2.85 -15.97
N ALA A 96 4.53 -3.73 -15.11
CA ALA A 96 3.89 -3.32 -13.88
C ALA A 96 4.29 -4.19 -12.69
N ALA A 97 4.27 -3.56 -11.50
CA ALA A 97 4.39 -4.22 -10.22
C ALA A 97 3.24 -3.78 -9.32
N LEU A 98 2.72 -4.69 -8.50
CA LEU A 98 1.71 -4.41 -7.50
C LEU A 98 2.30 -4.62 -6.11
N ILE A 99 2.07 -3.68 -5.22
CA ILE A 99 2.41 -3.76 -3.80
C ILE A 99 1.09 -3.72 -3.03
N ASP A 100 0.76 -4.83 -2.39
CA ASP A 100 -0.50 -5.11 -1.72
C ASP A 100 -1.73 -5.07 -2.66
N GLY A 101 -2.90 -5.46 -2.17
CA GLY A 101 -4.09 -5.64 -2.99
C GLY A 101 -5.40 -5.20 -2.32
N GLY A 102 -5.33 -4.40 -1.24
CA GLY A 102 -6.51 -3.96 -0.50
C GLY A 102 -7.12 -5.05 0.38
N ASP A 103 -8.28 -4.76 0.95
CA ASP A 103 -9.06 -5.71 1.76
C ASP A 103 -9.90 -6.65 0.87
N ASN A 104 -10.52 -7.66 1.47
CA ASN A 104 -11.38 -8.63 0.77
C ASN A 104 -12.55 -7.99 0.02
N ASP A 105 -13.05 -6.85 0.49
CA ASP A 105 -14.12 -6.12 -0.20
C ASP A 105 -13.62 -5.38 -1.45
N ASP A 106 -12.29 -5.22 -1.62
CA ASP A 106 -11.63 -4.49 -2.70
C ASP A 106 -11.18 -5.39 -3.86
N GLU A 107 -11.33 -6.71 -3.77
CA GLU A 107 -10.90 -7.69 -4.76
C GLU A 107 -11.23 -7.30 -6.21
N ALA A 108 -12.50 -6.92 -6.45
CA ALA A 108 -12.97 -6.55 -7.78
C ALA A 108 -12.47 -5.15 -8.20
N LEU A 109 -12.26 -4.25 -7.25
CA LEU A 109 -11.78 -2.89 -7.50
C LEU A 109 -10.34 -2.96 -8.00
N VAL A 110 -9.42 -3.57 -7.23
CA VAL A 110 -7.99 -3.61 -7.57
C VAL A 110 -7.76 -4.36 -8.89
N SER A 111 -8.36 -5.56 -9.07
CA SER A 111 -8.19 -6.30 -10.32
C SER A 111 -8.75 -5.56 -11.54
N SER A 112 -9.88 -4.84 -11.38
CA SER A 112 -10.47 -4.02 -12.45
C SER A 112 -9.64 -2.78 -12.74
N TYR A 113 -9.08 -2.14 -11.70
CA TYR A 113 -8.19 -0.99 -11.83
C TYR A 113 -6.97 -1.33 -12.68
N ILE A 114 -6.27 -2.42 -12.35
CA ILE A 114 -5.11 -2.90 -13.10
C ILE A 114 -5.46 -3.14 -14.58
N LYS A 115 -6.60 -3.80 -14.86
CA LYS A 115 -7.06 -4.04 -16.23
C LYS A 115 -7.40 -2.75 -16.97
N LYS A 116 -7.99 -1.75 -16.28
CA LYS A 116 -8.32 -0.44 -16.84
C LYS A 116 -7.05 0.32 -17.27
N GLN A 117 -5.92 0.11 -16.59
CA GLN A 117 -4.63 0.63 -17.01
C GLN A 117 -4.00 -0.15 -18.19
N GLY A 118 -4.71 -1.11 -18.75
CA GLY A 118 -4.22 -1.93 -19.88
C GLY A 118 -3.22 -3.02 -19.47
N ILE A 119 -3.05 -3.26 -18.18
CA ILE A 119 -2.10 -4.24 -17.64
C ILE A 119 -2.78 -5.61 -17.57
N SER A 120 -2.19 -6.61 -18.21
CA SER A 120 -2.63 -8.02 -18.19
C SER A 120 -1.66 -8.95 -17.48
N GLU A 121 -0.47 -8.43 -17.14
CA GLU A 121 0.63 -9.17 -16.53
C GLU A 121 1.38 -8.28 -15.54
N LEU A 122 1.65 -8.80 -14.34
CA LEU A 122 2.46 -8.17 -13.31
C LEU A 122 3.83 -8.86 -13.26
N GLU A 123 4.89 -8.06 -13.41
CA GLU A 123 6.26 -8.57 -13.28
C GLU A 123 6.54 -9.00 -11.85
N TYR A 124 6.05 -8.19 -10.89
CA TYR A 124 6.19 -8.44 -9.46
C TYR A 124 4.88 -8.18 -8.74
N VAL A 125 4.59 -9.02 -7.74
CA VAL A 125 3.64 -8.73 -6.67
C VAL A 125 4.38 -8.85 -5.35
N PHE A 126 4.30 -7.81 -4.51
CA PHE A 126 4.83 -7.78 -3.16
C PHE A 126 3.67 -7.70 -2.17
N ALA A 127 3.43 -8.77 -1.41
CA ALA A 127 2.50 -8.78 -0.29
C ALA A 127 3.30 -8.40 0.96
N THR A 128 3.15 -7.15 1.42
CA THR A 128 4.04 -6.57 2.44
C THR A 128 3.95 -7.29 3.75
N HIS A 129 2.74 -7.63 4.21
CA HIS A 129 2.50 -8.40 5.43
C HIS A 129 1.08 -9.04 5.40
N PRO A 130 0.78 -10.04 6.27
CA PRO A 130 -0.38 -10.92 6.07
C PRO A 130 -1.71 -10.38 6.62
N HIS A 131 -1.87 -9.08 6.89
CA HIS A 131 -3.17 -8.52 7.29
C HIS A 131 -4.12 -8.41 6.10
N ALA A 132 -5.43 -8.50 6.37
CA ALA A 132 -6.46 -8.55 5.34
C ALA A 132 -6.54 -7.28 4.50
N ASP A 133 -6.30 -6.13 5.10
CA ASP A 133 -6.27 -4.81 4.46
C ASP A 133 -5.05 -4.58 3.54
N HIS A 134 -4.18 -5.59 3.39
CA HIS A 134 -3.05 -5.61 2.45
C HIS A 134 -3.15 -6.76 1.45
N ILE A 135 -3.57 -7.94 1.90
CA ILE A 135 -3.56 -9.13 1.05
C ILE A 135 -4.96 -9.61 0.63
N GLY A 136 -6.02 -8.97 1.13
CA GLY A 136 -7.39 -9.45 0.97
C GLY A 136 -7.84 -9.55 -0.48
N GLY A 137 -7.41 -8.64 -1.35
CA GLY A 137 -7.75 -8.66 -2.78
C GLY A 137 -6.76 -9.42 -3.66
N LEU A 138 -5.64 -9.92 -3.11
CA LEU A 138 -4.58 -10.56 -3.90
C LEU A 138 -4.98 -11.92 -4.47
N ASP A 139 -5.92 -12.65 -3.86
CA ASP A 139 -6.45 -13.90 -4.39
C ASP A 139 -7.14 -13.65 -5.74
N ARG A 140 -7.93 -12.59 -5.84
CA ARG A 140 -8.58 -12.19 -7.07
C ARG A 140 -7.59 -11.69 -8.13
N VAL A 141 -6.60 -10.91 -7.73
CA VAL A 141 -5.51 -10.49 -8.62
C VAL A 141 -4.80 -11.70 -9.17
N ALA A 142 -4.40 -12.67 -8.34
CA ALA A 142 -3.74 -13.91 -8.76
C ALA A 142 -4.64 -14.75 -9.69
N LYS A 143 -5.95 -14.73 -9.46
CA LYS A 143 -6.92 -15.43 -10.30
C LYS A 143 -7.04 -14.85 -11.71
N GLU A 144 -7.05 -13.53 -11.84
CA GLU A 144 -7.47 -12.81 -13.04
C GLU A 144 -6.33 -12.20 -13.85
N ILE A 145 -5.15 -12.00 -13.25
CA ILE A 145 -3.99 -11.36 -13.85
C ILE A 145 -2.80 -12.30 -13.75
N LYS A 146 -2.01 -12.38 -14.82
CA LYS A 146 -0.79 -13.17 -14.81
C LYS A 146 0.25 -12.51 -13.90
N ILE A 147 0.82 -13.28 -12.98
CA ILE A 147 1.90 -12.84 -12.09
C ILE A 147 3.16 -13.64 -12.43
N ASN A 148 4.28 -12.96 -12.65
CA ASN A 148 5.55 -13.60 -12.93
C ASN A 148 6.31 -13.96 -11.64
N ASN A 149 6.35 -13.02 -10.68
CA ASN A 149 7.07 -13.20 -9.43
C ASN A 149 6.21 -12.73 -8.26
N LEU A 150 6.06 -13.59 -7.24
CA LEU A 150 5.27 -13.31 -6.05
C LEU A 150 6.15 -13.34 -4.81
N TYR A 151 6.21 -12.21 -4.12
CA TYR A 151 6.96 -12.06 -2.87
C TYR A 151 6.00 -11.83 -1.70
N VAL A 152 6.29 -12.45 -0.57
CA VAL A 152 5.55 -12.34 0.68
C VAL A 152 6.51 -12.04 1.83
N SER A 153 6.01 -11.44 2.91
CA SER A 153 6.79 -11.21 4.12
C SER A 153 7.11 -12.50 4.88
N ASN A 154 7.97 -12.39 5.89
CA ASN A 154 8.14 -13.45 6.87
C ASN A 154 6.88 -13.66 7.70
N GLY A 155 6.65 -14.90 8.10
CA GLY A 155 5.53 -15.31 8.91
C GLY A 155 4.30 -15.72 8.10
N GLU A 156 3.45 -16.47 8.74
CA GLU A 156 2.17 -16.94 8.22
C GLU A 156 1.04 -16.39 9.09
N ALA A 157 -0.15 -16.25 8.55
CA ALA A 157 -1.33 -15.91 9.31
C ALA A 157 -2.39 -17.01 9.21
N ASP A 158 -3.03 -17.34 10.33
CA ASP A 158 -4.19 -18.23 10.34
C ASP A 158 -5.49 -17.44 10.12
N THR A 159 -5.54 -16.68 9.02
CA THR A 159 -6.72 -15.93 8.59
C THR A 159 -7.30 -16.52 7.31
N LYS A 160 -8.58 -16.22 7.04
CA LYS A 160 -9.23 -16.66 5.80
C LYS A 160 -8.55 -16.02 4.59
N SER A 161 -8.30 -14.70 4.63
CA SER A 161 -7.67 -13.93 3.56
C SER A 161 -6.30 -14.51 3.18
N TYR A 162 -5.46 -14.81 4.17
CA TYR A 162 -4.15 -15.41 3.92
C TYR A 162 -4.28 -16.79 3.26
N ARG A 163 -5.18 -17.65 3.76
CA ARG A 163 -5.38 -18.99 3.18
C ARG A 163 -5.94 -18.91 1.75
N ASP A 164 -6.90 -18.04 1.48
CA ASP A 164 -7.50 -17.89 0.16
C ASP A 164 -6.44 -17.40 -0.85
N PHE A 165 -5.65 -16.39 -0.48
CA PHE A 165 -4.57 -15.88 -1.31
C PHE A 165 -3.50 -16.95 -1.63
N ILE A 166 -2.98 -17.65 -0.61
CA ILE A 166 -1.94 -18.69 -0.82
C ILE A 166 -2.49 -19.88 -1.63
N ASN A 167 -3.76 -20.27 -1.40
CA ASN A 167 -4.38 -21.33 -2.19
C ASN A 167 -4.54 -20.93 -3.66
N GLU A 168 -4.98 -19.69 -3.94
CA GLU A 168 -5.14 -19.24 -5.32
C GLU A 168 -3.78 -19.09 -6.01
N ALA A 169 -2.76 -18.58 -5.32
CA ALA A 169 -1.38 -18.55 -5.82
C ALA A 169 -0.93 -19.97 -6.21
N ALA A 170 -1.13 -20.95 -5.34
CA ALA A 170 -0.80 -22.35 -5.61
C ALA A 170 -1.58 -22.94 -6.79
N ASN A 171 -2.89 -22.62 -6.94
CA ASN A 171 -3.72 -23.02 -8.07
C ASN A 171 -3.19 -22.48 -9.41
N LYS A 172 -2.51 -21.34 -9.37
CA LYS A 172 -1.85 -20.71 -10.55
C LYS A 172 -0.41 -21.16 -10.75
N GLY A 173 0.09 -22.07 -9.92
CA GLY A 173 1.48 -22.51 -9.96
C GLY A 173 2.48 -21.46 -9.49
N LEU A 174 2.02 -20.44 -8.77
CA LEU A 174 2.86 -19.44 -8.14
C LEU A 174 3.38 -19.98 -6.80
N TYR A 175 4.66 -19.79 -6.56
CA TYR A 175 5.33 -20.19 -5.31
C TYR A 175 5.83 -18.93 -4.61
N PRO A 176 5.06 -18.40 -3.64
CA PRO A 176 5.47 -17.23 -2.90
C PRO A 176 6.83 -17.42 -2.24
N SER A 177 7.69 -16.42 -2.27
CA SER A 177 9.00 -16.46 -1.63
C SER A 177 9.24 -15.18 -0.83
N VAL A 178 10.01 -15.30 0.25
CA VAL A 178 10.46 -14.12 1.01
C VAL A 178 11.68 -13.54 0.32
N PRO A 179 11.67 -12.26 -0.07
CA PRO A 179 12.83 -11.67 -0.75
C PRO A 179 13.99 -11.51 0.24
N LEU A 180 15.23 -11.52 -0.25
CA LEU A 180 16.39 -11.28 0.59
C LEU A 180 16.56 -9.77 0.86
N LEU A 181 16.98 -9.42 2.07
CA LEU A 181 17.37 -8.05 2.41
C LEU A 181 18.45 -7.56 1.43
N GLY A 182 18.27 -6.35 0.88
CA GLY A 182 19.16 -5.74 -0.11
C GLY A 182 19.00 -6.27 -1.54
N SER A 183 18.08 -7.22 -1.80
CA SER A 183 17.75 -7.65 -3.17
C SER A 183 17.25 -6.47 -3.99
N LYS A 184 17.61 -6.48 -5.29
CA LYS A 184 17.16 -5.49 -6.26
C LYS A 184 16.41 -6.17 -7.40
N PHE A 185 15.30 -5.57 -7.81
CA PHE A 185 14.44 -6.06 -8.87
C PHE A 185 14.27 -4.96 -9.92
N ASP A 186 14.60 -5.27 -11.16
CA ASP A 186 14.46 -4.32 -12.28
C ASP A 186 13.02 -4.26 -12.78
N LEU A 187 12.51 -3.06 -12.97
CA LEU A 187 11.25 -2.80 -13.66
C LEU A 187 11.49 -1.78 -14.78
N ALA A 188 11.78 -2.27 -15.97
CA ALA A 188 12.04 -1.43 -17.15
C ALA A 188 13.11 -0.34 -16.89
N GLY A 189 14.23 -0.72 -16.24
CA GLY A 189 15.35 0.17 -15.92
C GLY A 189 15.16 1.03 -14.66
N SER A 190 14.00 0.98 -13.98
CA SER A 190 13.86 1.40 -12.59
C SER A 190 14.09 0.22 -11.66
N THR A 191 14.23 0.45 -10.36
CA THR A 191 14.67 -0.60 -9.43
C THR A 191 13.86 -0.57 -8.15
N PHE A 192 13.40 -1.74 -7.69
CA PHE A 192 12.99 -1.96 -6.31
C PHE A 192 14.17 -2.48 -5.50
N GLU A 193 14.43 -1.92 -4.34
CA GLU A 193 15.39 -2.43 -3.36
C GLU A 193 14.68 -2.80 -2.07
N VAL A 194 14.94 -4.00 -1.55
CA VAL A 194 14.36 -4.48 -0.29
C VAL A 194 15.15 -3.93 0.89
N LEU A 195 14.54 -3.03 1.66
CA LEU A 195 15.15 -2.36 2.81
C LEU A 195 14.86 -3.05 4.15
N SER A 196 13.75 -3.82 4.22
CA SER A 196 13.41 -4.64 5.39
C SER A 196 12.60 -5.86 4.99
N VAL A 197 12.88 -6.97 5.63
CA VAL A 197 12.13 -8.24 5.65
C VAL A 197 12.28 -8.84 7.05
N ALA A 198 11.89 -8.09 8.07
CA ALA A 198 12.03 -8.51 9.45
C ALA A 198 11.21 -9.79 9.73
N ASN A 199 11.58 -10.49 10.78
CA ASN A 199 10.85 -11.64 11.30
C ASN A 199 10.65 -11.41 12.79
N THR A 200 9.56 -10.79 13.15
CA THR A 200 9.18 -10.40 14.52
C THR A 200 7.86 -11.08 14.89
N ASN A 201 7.45 -10.91 16.14
CA ASN A 201 6.13 -11.38 16.59
C ASN A 201 4.98 -10.43 16.15
N ASP A 202 5.30 -9.27 15.66
CA ASP A 202 4.35 -8.29 15.16
C ASP A 202 4.31 -8.34 13.62
N PRO A 203 3.18 -8.74 13.02
CA PRO A 203 3.05 -8.81 11.58
C PRO A 203 3.31 -7.49 10.86
N ASN A 204 2.94 -6.34 11.43
CA ASN A 204 3.21 -5.01 10.85
C ASN A 204 4.70 -4.80 10.65
N ASN A 205 5.50 -5.13 11.67
CA ASN A 205 6.96 -5.01 11.63
C ASN A 205 7.63 -6.05 10.71
N ASN A 206 6.89 -7.04 10.21
CA ASN A 206 7.36 -7.96 9.18
C ASN A 206 7.13 -7.43 7.76
N SER A 207 6.56 -6.23 7.60
CA SER A 207 6.36 -5.61 6.30
C SER A 207 7.63 -5.62 5.45
N ILE A 208 7.48 -6.02 4.18
CA ILE A 208 8.51 -5.81 3.17
C ILE A 208 8.57 -4.32 2.90
N VAL A 209 9.64 -3.66 3.34
CA VAL A 209 9.88 -2.25 3.06
C VAL A 209 10.67 -2.14 1.77
N LEU A 210 10.15 -1.38 0.80
CA LEU A 210 10.73 -1.23 -0.53
C LEU A 210 11.16 0.22 -0.78
N LEU A 211 12.31 0.39 -1.41
CA LEU A 211 12.70 1.63 -2.07
C LEU A 211 12.55 1.42 -3.58
N TYR A 212 11.61 2.13 -4.19
CA TYR A 212 11.52 2.22 -5.64
C TYR A 212 12.33 3.43 -6.12
N THR A 213 13.18 3.21 -7.11
CA THR A 213 14.03 4.26 -7.69
C THR A 213 13.83 4.32 -9.19
N ASN A 214 13.45 5.49 -9.71
CA ASN A 214 13.40 5.78 -11.13
C ASN A 214 14.29 6.99 -11.44
N GLY A 215 15.38 6.79 -12.15
CA GLY A 215 16.39 7.84 -12.32
C GLY A 215 16.93 8.33 -10.97
N ASN A 216 16.67 9.60 -10.65
CA ASN A 216 17.02 10.20 -9.35
C ASN A 216 15.88 10.16 -8.33
N ASP A 217 14.65 9.87 -8.76
CA ASP A 217 13.47 9.89 -7.89
C ASP A 217 13.41 8.65 -7.01
N LYS A 218 13.20 8.84 -5.71
CA LYS A 218 13.20 7.80 -4.68
C LYS A 218 11.86 7.77 -3.96
N ILE A 219 11.15 6.67 -4.07
CA ILE A 219 9.85 6.44 -3.48
C ILE A 219 9.98 5.33 -2.42
N LEU A 220 9.72 5.67 -1.16
CA LEU A 220 9.80 4.74 -0.04
C LEU A 220 8.41 4.18 0.29
N LEU A 221 8.26 2.86 0.24
CA LEU A 221 7.03 2.13 0.48
C LEU A 221 7.17 1.34 1.78
N MET A 222 6.45 1.74 2.83
CA MET A 222 6.66 1.23 4.19
C MET A 222 5.79 0.02 4.54
N GLY A 223 4.70 -0.26 3.78
CA GLY A 223 3.63 -1.12 4.28
C GLY A 223 3.16 -0.58 5.64
N ASP A 224 3.08 -1.45 6.63
CA ASP A 224 2.69 -1.08 8.01
C ASP A 224 3.88 -1.10 8.99
N ALA A 225 5.11 -1.08 8.47
CA ALA A 225 6.30 -1.04 9.30
C ALA A 225 6.27 0.14 10.28
N GLU A 226 6.56 -0.17 11.55
CA GLU A 226 6.47 0.77 12.66
C GLU A 226 7.86 1.30 13.08
N LYS A 227 7.90 2.11 14.13
CA LYS A 227 9.10 2.79 14.66
C LYS A 227 10.28 1.85 14.89
N GLU A 228 10.01 0.59 15.26
CA GLU A 228 11.05 -0.41 15.46
C GLU A 228 11.84 -0.69 14.18
N ILE A 229 11.15 -0.74 13.05
CA ILE A 229 11.77 -0.95 11.73
C ILE A 229 12.40 0.34 11.23
N GLU A 230 11.70 1.49 11.36
CA GLU A 230 12.21 2.80 10.96
C GLU A 230 13.63 3.10 11.51
N GLN A 231 13.87 2.73 12.78
CA GLN A 231 15.16 2.91 13.43
C GLN A 231 16.30 2.09 12.80
N LYS A 232 15.96 0.97 12.17
CA LYS A 232 16.91 0.02 11.56
C LYS A 232 17.19 0.33 10.09
N LEU A 233 16.29 1.07 9.41
CA LEU A 233 16.46 1.40 8.00
C LEU A 233 17.69 2.30 7.79
N ASN A 234 18.54 1.91 6.86
CA ASN A 234 19.68 2.74 6.45
C ASN A 234 19.35 3.50 5.16
N ILE A 235 18.40 4.44 5.25
CA ILE A 235 17.93 5.28 4.14
C ILE A 235 17.93 6.75 4.56
N ARG A 236 18.14 7.64 3.62
CA ARG A 236 18.07 9.11 3.78
C ARG A 236 17.53 9.71 2.48
N ASP A 237 16.97 10.89 2.61
CA ASP A 237 16.59 11.77 1.50
C ASP A 237 15.81 11.01 0.41
N VAL A 238 14.51 10.86 0.62
CA VAL A 238 13.57 10.31 -0.36
C VAL A 238 12.64 11.42 -0.85
N ASP A 239 12.09 11.29 -2.05
CA ASP A 239 11.21 12.31 -2.61
C ASP A 239 9.75 12.07 -2.19
N LEU A 240 9.33 10.79 -2.15
CA LEU A 240 7.97 10.40 -1.80
C LEU A 240 7.98 9.27 -0.75
N LEU A 241 7.16 9.45 0.28
CA LEU A 241 6.89 8.46 1.31
C LEU A 241 5.46 7.93 1.17
N LYS A 242 5.25 6.61 0.94
CA LYS A 242 4.01 5.97 1.35
C LYS A 242 4.05 5.78 2.86
N VAL A 243 3.21 6.51 3.53
CA VAL A 243 3.17 6.58 5.00
C VAL A 243 2.86 5.21 5.59
N GLY A 244 3.62 4.79 6.59
CA GLY A 244 3.42 3.51 7.23
C GLY A 244 2.11 3.45 8.01
N HIS A 245 1.47 2.30 8.02
CA HIS A 245 0.31 1.93 8.85
C HIS A 245 -0.82 2.99 8.78
N HIS A 246 -1.17 3.41 7.55
CA HIS A 246 -2.26 4.36 7.24
C HIS A 246 -2.18 5.68 8.03
N GLY A 247 -0.97 6.07 8.46
CA GLY A 247 -0.77 7.26 9.30
C GLY A 247 -0.99 7.03 10.79
N SER A 248 -0.87 5.79 11.26
CA SER A 248 -0.87 5.46 12.69
C SER A 248 0.24 6.20 13.45
N HIS A 249 -0.01 6.54 14.71
CA HIS A 249 1.02 7.09 15.61
C HIS A 249 2.13 6.09 15.95
N SER A 250 1.95 4.79 15.64
CA SER A 250 2.99 3.77 15.83
C SER A 250 4.11 3.86 14.80
N SER A 251 3.87 4.53 13.66
CA SER A 251 4.80 4.74 12.55
C SER A 251 5.10 6.22 12.32
N SER A 252 5.89 6.53 11.29
CA SER A 252 6.25 7.88 10.83
C SER A 252 6.80 8.76 11.96
N SER A 253 7.70 8.16 12.77
CA SER A 253 8.31 8.84 13.91
C SER A 253 9.08 10.09 13.46
N LYS A 254 9.03 11.16 14.26
CA LYS A 254 9.73 12.41 13.93
C LYS A 254 11.22 12.21 13.60
N PRO A 255 12.02 11.41 14.35
CA PRO A 255 13.42 11.15 14.00
C PRO A 255 13.59 10.46 12.63
N PHE A 256 12.63 9.59 12.26
CA PHE A 256 12.63 8.94 10.96
C PHE A 256 12.30 9.92 9.85
N ILE A 257 11.26 10.72 10.01
CA ILE A 257 10.87 11.75 9.05
C ILE A 257 11.96 12.81 8.90
N ASP A 258 12.63 13.21 10.00
CA ASP A 258 13.80 14.10 9.95
C ASP A 258 14.97 13.52 9.13
N LYS A 259 15.13 12.19 9.16
CA LYS A 259 16.20 11.46 8.47
C LYS A 259 15.95 11.30 6.98
N ILE A 260 14.70 10.91 6.60
CA ILE A 260 14.35 10.66 5.20
C ILE A 260 13.88 11.90 4.45
N ASN A 261 13.43 12.94 5.17
CA ASN A 261 13.10 14.28 4.69
C ASN A 261 12.30 14.30 3.36
N PRO A 262 11.15 13.64 3.27
CA PRO A 262 10.40 13.53 2.01
C PRO A 262 9.78 14.87 1.61
N GLU A 263 9.68 15.13 0.30
CA GLU A 263 8.90 16.26 -0.23
C GLU A 263 7.39 15.94 -0.15
N TYR A 264 7.02 14.70 -0.50
CA TYR A 264 5.64 14.24 -0.54
C TYR A 264 5.42 13.06 0.42
N ALA A 265 4.21 13.02 1.00
CA ALA A 265 3.74 11.89 1.78
C ALA A 265 2.33 11.48 1.31
N VAL A 266 2.15 10.19 0.97
CA VAL A 266 0.84 9.62 0.63
C VAL A 266 0.32 8.78 1.78
N ILE A 267 -0.93 9.01 2.14
CA ILE A 267 -1.66 8.25 3.15
C ILE A 267 -2.84 7.55 2.46
N LEU A 268 -2.79 6.23 2.35
CA LEU A 268 -3.93 5.41 1.99
C LEU A 268 -4.77 5.18 3.25
N VAL A 269 -5.95 5.79 3.29
CA VAL A 269 -6.80 5.83 4.48
C VAL A 269 -8.25 6.04 4.06
N GLY A 270 -9.18 5.40 4.75
CA GLY A 270 -10.61 5.53 4.48
C GLY A 270 -11.26 6.66 5.27
N GLU A 271 -12.25 7.32 4.66
CA GLU A 271 -13.15 8.24 5.35
C GLU A 271 -13.86 7.51 6.50
N ASP A 272 -14.01 8.16 7.66
CA ASP A 272 -14.67 7.61 8.85
C ASP A 272 -14.10 6.25 9.34
N ASN A 273 -12.81 5.97 9.08
CA ASN A 273 -12.20 4.72 9.53
C ASN A 273 -12.26 4.58 11.07
N LYS A 274 -12.49 3.36 11.53
CA LYS A 274 -12.67 3.04 12.97
C LYS A 274 -11.42 3.25 13.82
N TYR A 275 -10.26 3.38 13.18
CA TYR A 275 -8.97 3.52 13.88
C TYR A 275 -8.63 4.97 14.19
N GLY A 276 -9.29 5.94 13.52
CA GLY A 276 -8.99 7.36 13.64
C GLY A 276 -7.71 7.77 12.90
N HIS A 277 -7.27 6.97 11.93
CA HIS A 277 -6.16 7.31 11.06
C HIS A 277 -6.54 8.42 10.06
N PRO A 278 -5.58 9.29 9.70
CA PRO A 278 -4.25 9.42 10.29
C PRO A 278 -4.29 10.05 11.68
N HIS A 279 -3.40 9.64 12.57
CA HIS A 279 -3.31 10.14 13.92
C HIS A 279 -2.63 11.52 14.00
N LYS A 280 -2.94 12.23 15.09
CA LYS A 280 -2.49 13.61 15.32
C LYS A 280 -0.95 13.73 15.31
N GLU A 281 -0.25 12.80 15.93
CA GLU A 281 1.20 12.80 16.06
C GLU A 281 1.89 12.74 14.69
N THR A 282 1.36 11.94 13.78
CA THR A 282 1.83 11.81 12.41
C THR A 282 1.56 13.09 11.63
N MET A 283 0.33 13.63 11.71
CA MET A 283 -0.05 14.83 10.98
C MET A 283 0.66 16.09 11.49
N ASP A 284 0.87 16.20 12.81
CA ASP A 284 1.66 17.29 13.41
C ASP A 284 3.11 17.25 12.92
N THR A 285 3.70 16.05 12.81
CA THR A 285 5.07 15.88 12.30
C THR A 285 5.18 16.36 10.85
N PHE A 286 4.26 15.96 9.97
CA PHE A 286 4.26 16.39 8.57
C PHE A 286 4.02 17.89 8.43
N LYS A 287 3.09 18.44 9.21
CA LYS A 287 2.80 19.88 9.23
C LYS A 287 3.99 20.71 9.68
N GLU A 288 4.65 20.29 10.76
CA GLU A 288 5.84 20.97 11.30
C GLU A 288 6.98 21.01 10.27
N LYS A 289 7.12 19.93 9.50
CA LYS A 289 8.13 19.78 8.46
C LYS A 289 7.76 20.43 7.13
N GLY A 290 6.50 20.83 6.94
CA GLY A 290 6.01 21.37 5.69
C GLY A 290 5.91 20.34 4.55
N ILE A 291 5.90 19.04 4.88
CA ILE A 291 5.78 17.94 3.90
C ILE A 291 4.42 18.03 3.24
N GLU A 292 4.38 17.95 1.91
CA GLU A 292 3.12 17.94 1.17
C GLU A 292 2.43 16.58 1.31
N VAL A 293 1.21 16.58 1.86
CA VAL A 293 0.43 15.36 2.12
C VAL A 293 -0.65 15.19 1.07
N HIS A 294 -0.81 13.97 0.55
CA HIS A 294 -1.92 13.53 -0.28
C HIS A 294 -2.62 12.35 0.38
N ARG A 295 -3.97 12.36 0.40
CA ARG A 295 -4.76 11.40 1.16
C ARG A 295 -5.87 10.82 0.28
N SER A 296 -6.05 9.49 0.32
CA SER A 296 -7.11 8.83 -0.47
C SER A 296 -8.51 9.23 -0.01
N ASP A 297 -8.73 9.47 1.28
CA ASP A 297 -10.02 9.93 1.81
C ASP A 297 -10.41 11.38 1.42
N GLU A 298 -9.49 12.14 0.82
CA GLU A 298 -9.73 13.51 0.35
C GLU A 298 -9.65 13.63 -1.18
N CYS A 299 -9.01 12.69 -1.86
CA CYS A 299 -8.71 12.78 -3.29
C CYS A 299 -9.22 11.58 -4.11
N GLY A 300 -9.49 10.42 -3.47
CA GLY A 300 -9.68 9.16 -4.17
C GLY A 300 -8.34 8.56 -4.61
N ASP A 301 -8.29 7.98 -5.81
CA ASP A 301 -7.04 7.49 -6.39
C ASP A 301 -6.03 8.65 -6.55
N ILE A 302 -4.75 8.39 -6.25
CA ILE A 302 -3.66 9.37 -6.34
C ILE A 302 -2.60 8.81 -7.27
N VAL A 303 -2.24 9.56 -8.32
CA VAL A 303 -1.22 9.13 -9.28
C VAL A 303 -0.05 10.11 -9.26
N PHE A 304 1.14 9.59 -8.96
CA PHE A 304 2.39 10.29 -9.15
C PHE A 304 3.05 9.84 -10.45
N THR A 305 3.55 10.81 -11.21
CA THR A 305 4.42 10.57 -12.35
C THR A 305 5.85 10.91 -11.97
N SER A 306 6.72 9.90 -11.95
CA SER A 306 8.16 10.09 -11.78
C SER A 306 8.80 10.30 -13.16
N THR A 307 9.44 11.43 -13.35
CA THR A 307 10.16 11.74 -14.58
C THR A 307 11.62 11.28 -14.58
N GLY A 308 12.08 10.78 -13.43
CA GLY A 308 13.49 10.48 -13.15
C GLY A 308 14.29 11.70 -12.68
N ASN A 309 13.68 12.89 -12.63
CA ASN A 309 14.25 14.13 -12.11
C ASN A 309 13.16 15.01 -11.46
N GLY A 310 12.24 14.41 -10.76
CA GLY A 310 11.17 15.06 -10.03
C GLY A 310 9.83 14.37 -10.25
N LEU A 311 8.93 14.62 -9.34
CA LEU A 311 7.61 14.02 -9.25
C LEU A 311 6.54 15.03 -9.62
N GLU A 312 5.54 14.57 -10.37
CA GLU A 312 4.30 15.30 -10.63
C GLU A 312 3.14 14.50 -10.04
N VAL A 313 2.10 15.16 -9.53
CA VAL A 313 0.93 14.52 -8.93
C VAL A 313 -0.36 15.07 -9.51
N ASP A 314 -1.34 14.20 -9.76
CA ASP A 314 -2.65 14.54 -10.31
C ASP A 314 -3.65 15.05 -9.27
N CYS A 315 -3.37 14.83 -8.00
CA CYS A 315 -4.22 15.13 -6.86
C CYS A 315 -3.80 16.43 -6.19
N LYS A 316 -4.77 17.19 -5.70
CA LYS A 316 -4.48 18.39 -4.90
C LYS A 316 -3.90 17.99 -3.55
N LYS A 317 -3.08 18.90 -3.01
CA LYS A 317 -2.56 18.79 -1.64
C LYS A 317 -3.69 18.57 -0.64
N GLY A 318 -3.55 17.55 0.19
CA GLY A 318 -4.46 17.19 1.25
C GLY A 318 -4.28 18.06 2.51
N SER A 319 -5.20 17.88 3.44
CA SER A 319 -5.19 18.56 4.74
C SER A 319 -4.29 17.81 5.74
N TYR A 320 -3.87 18.53 6.80
CA TYR A 320 -3.23 17.93 7.97
C TYR A 320 -4.26 17.54 9.06
N ASN A 321 -5.51 17.38 8.69
CA ASN A 321 -6.55 16.95 9.63
C ASN A 321 -6.30 15.50 10.07
N THR A 322 -6.66 15.19 11.30
CA THR A 322 -6.67 13.83 11.81
C THR A 322 -7.89 13.08 11.31
N GLY A 323 -7.84 11.77 11.29
CA GLY A 323 -9.00 10.93 11.04
C GLY A 323 -10.09 11.23 12.08
N ALA A 324 -11.31 11.39 11.59
CA ALA A 324 -12.46 11.65 12.47
C ALA A 324 -12.88 10.34 13.14
N ASN A 325 -12.53 10.16 14.41
CA ASN A 325 -13.26 9.23 15.27
C ASN A 325 -14.64 9.84 15.55
N SER A 326 -15.65 9.52 14.74
CA SER A 326 -16.99 10.11 14.81
C SER A 326 -17.66 10.00 16.18
N LYS A 327 -17.18 9.14 17.08
CA LYS A 327 -17.64 9.00 18.46
C LYS A 327 -16.98 9.94 19.46
N TYR A 328 -15.72 10.36 19.26
CA TYR A 328 -15.00 11.24 20.21
C TYR A 328 -15.19 12.73 19.91
N ASN A 329 -15.28 13.12 18.63
CA ASN A 329 -15.45 14.53 18.26
C ASN A 329 -16.84 15.10 18.55
N LYS A 330 -17.89 14.25 18.67
CA LYS A 330 -19.21 14.71 19.14
C LYS A 330 -19.20 15.19 20.58
N THR A 331 -18.35 14.59 21.44
CA THR A 331 -18.30 14.96 22.89
C THR A 331 -17.54 16.27 23.12
N GLU A 332 -16.41 16.50 22.38
CA GLU A 332 -15.65 17.75 22.52
C GLU A 332 -16.38 18.97 21.93
N ASN A 333 -17.04 18.80 20.78
CA ASN A 333 -17.83 19.89 20.19
C ASN A 333 -19.08 20.20 21.03
N THR A 334 -19.72 19.21 21.66
CA THR A 334 -20.86 19.42 22.54
C THR A 334 -20.43 20.14 23.83
N VAL A 335 -19.27 19.76 24.39
CA VAL A 335 -18.71 20.43 25.58
C VAL A 335 -18.29 21.87 25.29
N LYS A 336 -17.70 22.14 24.11
CA LYS A 336 -17.35 23.51 23.68
C LYS A 336 -18.56 24.37 23.38
N ILE A 337 -19.64 23.80 22.84
CA ILE A 337 -20.91 24.52 22.61
C ILE A 337 -21.60 24.80 23.91
N GLU A 338 -21.66 23.86 24.86
CA GLU A 338 -22.24 24.07 26.17
C GLU A 338 -21.45 25.08 27.04
N SER A 339 -20.10 25.07 26.98
CA SER A 339 -19.25 26.06 27.64
C SER A 339 -19.39 27.45 27.05
N ASN A 340 -19.62 27.59 25.74
CA ASN A 340 -19.87 28.88 25.09
C ASN A 340 -21.30 29.40 25.37
N ILE A 341 -22.31 28.53 25.51
CA ILE A 341 -23.66 28.92 25.86
C ILE A 341 -23.74 29.40 27.33
N SER A 342 -23.01 28.74 28.24
CA SER A 342 -22.93 29.16 29.65
C SER A 342 -22.25 30.52 29.87
N SER A 343 -21.34 30.92 28.97
CA SER A 343 -20.68 32.24 29.02
C SER A 343 -21.52 33.37 28.43
N ILE A 344 -22.53 33.05 27.61
CA ILE A 344 -23.43 34.06 26.99
C ILE A 344 -24.64 34.39 27.90
N GLN A 345 -25.01 33.53 28.87
CA GLN A 345 -26.15 33.78 29.74
C GLN A 345 -25.88 34.73 30.91
N ASN A 346 -24.67 35.23 31.13
CA ASN A 346 -24.32 36.17 32.20
C ASN A 346 -24.09 37.62 31.77
N GLY A 347 -24.57 38.03 30.61
CA GLY A 347 -24.46 39.40 30.11
C GLY A 347 -25.80 39.99 29.64
N ASN A 348 -26.45 40.71 30.56
CA ASN A 348 -27.46 41.77 30.37
C ASN A 348 -28.63 41.59 29.39
N ILE A 349 -29.81 41.40 30.00
CA ILE A 349 -31.14 41.72 29.46
C ILE A 349 -31.33 43.24 29.49
N ASN A 350 -31.47 43.91 28.35
CA ASN A 350 -32.34 45.08 28.21
C ASN A 350 -32.73 45.36 26.76
N SER A 351 -34.02 45.20 26.54
CA SER A 351 -34.94 45.85 25.60
C SER A 351 -34.48 46.20 24.18
N TYR A 352 -35.20 45.66 23.18
CA TYR A 352 -36.06 46.46 22.32
C TYR A 352 -37.09 45.54 21.60
N ASN A 353 -38.40 45.92 21.78
CA ASN A 353 -39.53 45.47 20.97
C ASN A 353 -39.45 46.03 19.53
N ASN A 354 -39.81 45.31 18.52
CA ASN A 354 -41.01 45.45 17.70
C ASN A 354 -40.87 44.80 16.31
N ASN A 355 -41.89 44.04 15.98
CA ASN A 355 -42.59 43.85 14.72
C ASN A 355 -41.84 43.45 13.43
N SER A 356 -42.12 42.25 12.93
CA SER A 356 -43.17 42.05 11.91
C SER A 356 -43.16 40.62 11.41
N ASN A 357 -44.35 40.13 11.16
CA ASN A 357 -44.69 38.83 10.62
C ASN A 357 -44.00 38.56 9.27
N GLU A 358 -43.46 37.35 9.13
CA GLU A 358 -43.58 36.54 7.93
C GLU A 358 -43.34 35.07 8.35
N SER A 359 -44.41 34.31 8.28
CA SER A 359 -44.43 32.86 8.41
C SER A 359 -43.93 32.23 7.12
N GLU A 360 -42.69 31.79 7.09
CA GLU A 360 -42.30 30.78 6.14
C GLU A 360 -42.15 29.43 6.81
N ASN A 361 -42.93 28.48 6.28
CA ASN A 361 -42.88 27.07 6.59
C ASN A 361 -41.46 26.53 6.34
N ILE A 362 -40.71 26.28 7.40
CA ILE A 362 -39.56 25.39 7.33
C ILE A 362 -40.11 23.97 7.52
N GLU A 363 -40.44 23.30 6.41
CA GLU A 363 -40.57 21.85 6.42
C GLU A 363 -39.23 21.25 6.90
N ASN A 364 -39.34 20.53 8.02
CA ASN A 364 -38.28 19.68 8.57
C ASN A 364 -37.89 18.62 7.51
N ASN A 365 -36.93 18.90 6.65
CA ASN A 365 -36.20 17.88 5.89
C ASN A 365 -35.26 17.14 6.85
N LYS A 366 -35.83 16.26 7.64
CA LYS A 366 -35.08 15.15 8.24
C LYS A 366 -34.65 14.29 7.06
N SER A 367 -33.39 14.37 6.65
CA SER A 367 -32.82 13.45 5.67
C SER A 367 -33.01 12.04 6.24
N ASP A 368 -33.89 11.26 5.62
CA ASP A 368 -34.17 9.88 5.99
C ASP A 368 -32.96 9.00 5.59
N VAL A 369 -31.95 9.03 6.43
CA VAL A 369 -30.82 8.08 6.30
C VAL A 369 -31.33 6.70 6.67
N VAL A 370 -31.17 5.77 5.76
CA VAL A 370 -31.55 4.35 5.93
C VAL A 370 -30.34 3.46 5.83
N TYR A 371 -30.44 2.26 6.37
CA TYR A 371 -29.36 1.28 6.45
C TYR A 371 -29.75 0.00 5.74
N TRP A 372 -28.80 -0.63 5.07
CA TRP A 372 -28.98 -1.94 4.42
C TRP A 372 -27.68 -2.71 4.38
N THR A 373 -27.72 -4.00 4.07
CA THR A 373 -26.51 -4.80 3.80
C THR A 373 -26.36 -5.05 2.31
N LYS A 374 -25.14 -5.29 1.83
CA LYS A 374 -24.83 -5.52 0.39
C LYS A 374 -25.75 -6.57 -0.26
N SER A 375 -26.09 -7.65 0.45
CA SER A 375 -26.95 -8.75 0.01
C SER A 375 -28.40 -8.65 0.51
N GLY A 376 -28.71 -7.69 1.39
CA GLY A 376 -30.04 -7.50 1.96
C GLY A 376 -31.05 -6.99 0.93
N LYS A 377 -32.30 -7.44 1.02
CA LYS A 377 -33.41 -6.98 0.16
C LYS A 377 -34.21 -5.84 0.77
N LYS A 378 -33.87 -5.42 1.97
CA LYS A 378 -34.59 -4.42 2.77
C LYS A 378 -33.65 -3.31 3.21
N TYR A 379 -34.19 -2.08 3.34
CA TYR A 379 -33.54 -1.01 4.09
C TYR A 379 -34.19 -0.85 5.47
N HIS A 380 -33.48 -0.27 6.41
CA HIS A 380 -33.82 -0.18 7.82
C HIS A 380 -33.61 1.25 8.32
N SER A 381 -34.40 1.70 9.29
CA SER A 381 -34.19 2.98 9.99
C SER A 381 -33.15 2.87 11.12
N ASP A 382 -32.79 1.65 11.53
CA ASP A 382 -31.83 1.36 12.59
C ASP A 382 -30.73 0.43 12.05
N PRO A 383 -29.44 0.78 12.15
CA PRO A 383 -28.33 -0.05 11.70
C PRO A 383 -28.19 -1.37 12.47
N ASN A 384 -28.80 -1.47 13.65
CA ASN A 384 -28.79 -2.69 14.46
C ASN A 384 -30.03 -3.58 14.24
N CYS A 385 -30.99 -3.12 13.43
CA CYS A 385 -32.20 -3.88 13.16
C CYS A 385 -31.88 -5.24 12.54
N SER A 386 -32.52 -6.29 13.06
CA SER A 386 -32.39 -7.66 12.53
C SER A 386 -30.97 -8.25 12.52
N GLY A 387 -30.07 -7.73 13.38
CA GLY A 387 -28.69 -8.24 13.50
C GLY A 387 -27.87 -8.03 12.25
N MET A 388 -28.07 -6.93 11.54
CA MET A 388 -27.26 -6.58 10.36
C MET A 388 -25.77 -6.57 10.72
N LYS A 389 -24.99 -7.27 9.89
CA LYS A 389 -23.53 -7.19 9.95
C LYS A 389 -23.08 -6.24 8.82
N SER A 390 -22.25 -5.25 9.16
CA SER A 390 -21.71 -4.25 8.22
C SER A 390 -22.82 -3.52 7.42
N PRO A 391 -23.68 -2.72 8.08
CA PRO A 391 -24.70 -1.96 7.39
C PRO A 391 -24.10 -0.83 6.57
N ILE A 392 -24.61 -0.66 5.36
CA ILE A 392 -24.34 0.49 4.49
C ILE A 392 -25.42 1.53 4.80
N SER A 393 -25.06 2.81 4.90
CA SER A 393 -26.01 3.94 5.08
C SER A 393 -26.12 4.78 3.81
N GLY A 394 -27.28 5.41 3.63
CA GLY A 394 -27.56 6.32 2.52
C GLY A 394 -29.03 6.68 2.46
N THR A 395 -29.48 7.28 1.37
CA THR A 395 -30.89 7.64 1.18
C THR A 395 -31.73 6.43 0.75
N ILE A 396 -33.05 6.52 0.94
CA ILE A 396 -34.00 5.49 0.46
C ILE A 396 -33.82 5.21 -1.03
N LYS A 397 -33.56 6.26 -1.84
CA LYS A 397 -33.35 6.17 -3.28
C LYS A 397 -32.06 5.40 -3.63
N GLU A 398 -31.01 5.62 -2.88
CA GLU A 398 -29.72 4.92 -3.06
C GLU A 398 -29.80 3.45 -2.68
N SER A 399 -30.60 3.11 -1.67
CA SER A 399 -30.76 1.72 -1.23
C SER A 399 -31.36 0.83 -2.30
N GLN A 400 -32.22 1.35 -3.20
CA GLN A 400 -33.00 0.60 -4.21
C GLN A 400 -33.73 -0.63 -3.63
N ARG A 401 -34.14 -0.56 -2.37
CA ARG A 401 -34.73 -1.66 -1.59
C ARG A 401 -36.10 -1.27 -1.05
N THR A 402 -36.80 -2.23 -0.48
CA THR A 402 -38.07 -2.02 0.21
C THR A 402 -37.86 -1.88 1.72
N PRO A 403 -38.78 -1.18 2.45
CA PRO A 403 -38.62 -1.01 3.88
C PRO A 403 -38.71 -2.32 4.66
N CYS A 404 -38.02 -2.36 5.79
CA CYS A 404 -38.09 -3.47 6.74
C CYS A 404 -39.32 -3.31 7.63
N SER A 405 -40.22 -4.30 7.64
CA SER A 405 -41.43 -4.30 8.47
C SER A 405 -41.19 -4.34 9.99
N LYS A 406 -39.96 -4.42 10.45
CA LYS A 406 -39.61 -4.37 11.90
C LYS A 406 -39.22 -2.99 12.38
N CYS A 407 -38.79 -2.11 11.49
CA CYS A 407 -38.38 -0.75 11.84
C CYS A 407 -39.11 0.34 11.04
N TYR A 408 -40.08 -0.04 10.21
CA TYR A 408 -41.05 0.83 9.52
C TYR A 408 -42.47 0.31 9.69
#